data_9610eb9b4acb79cf57edec355ed950a0
#
_entry.id   9610eb9b4acb79cf57edec355ed950a0
#
_cell.length_a   1.000
_cell.length_b   1.000
_cell.length_c   1.000
_cell.angle_alpha   90.00
_cell.angle_beta   90.00
_cell.angle_gamma   90.00
#
_symmetry.space_group_name_H-M   'P 1'
#
loop_
_entity.id
_entity.type
_entity.pdbx_description
1 polymer ?
#
loop_
_entity_poly.entity_id
_entity_poly.type
_entity_poly.pdbx_seq_one_letter_code
_entity_poly.pdbx_strand_id
1 'polypeptide(L)'
;LIAKPFLDILVGNELAMQTRVNLSIQLPSDRSSLLPVHSDVWSGDSAFEIVVWLPLVDCYKTKSMYILNPSKLNKVNSIIYKNKK
;
A
#
# COMPACT_ATOMS: atom_id res chain seq x y z
N LEU A 1 -21.65 4.88 2.86
CA LEU A 1 -20.29 4.85 2.36
C LEU A 1 -20.00 3.52 1.69
N ILE A 2 -19.52 3.53 0.46
CA ILE A 2 -19.33 2.32 -0.37
C ILE A 2 -18.32 1.33 0.26
N ALA A 3 -17.25 1.83 0.84
CA ALA A 3 -16.20 1.00 1.42
C ALA A 3 -16.54 0.41 2.80
N LYS A 4 -17.49 0.99 3.52
CA LYS A 4 -17.76 0.61 4.92
C LYS A 4 -18.09 -0.89 5.11
N PRO A 5 -18.96 -1.52 4.32
CA PRO A 5 -19.27 -2.95 4.50
C PRO A 5 -18.04 -3.84 4.36
N PHE A 6 -17.14 -3.52 3.46
CA PHE A 6 -15.88 -4.28 3.25
C PHE A 6 -14.90 -4.06 4.40
N LEU A 7 -14.79 -2.82 4.88
CA LEU A 7 -13.92 -2.49 6.00
C LEU A 7 -14.40 -3.15 7.30
N ASP A 8 -15.71 -3.18 7.56
CA ASP A 8 -16.27 -3.85 8.73
C ASP A 8 -15.96 -5.36 8.75
N ILE A 9 -15.88 -6.01 7.58
CA ILE A 9 -15.50 -7.41 7.46
C ILE A 9 -14.00 -7.61 7.72
N LEU A 10 -13.15 -6.71 7.22
CA LEU A 10 -11.69 -6.84 7.29
C LEU A 10 -11.13 -6.48 8.66
N VAL A 11 -11.66 -5.44 9.30
CA VAL A 11 -11.11 -4.87 10.53
C VAL A 11 -12.07 -4.91 11.72
N GLY A 12 -13.28 -5.40 11.53
CA GLY A 12 -14.33 -5.39 12.54
C GLY A 12 -15.09 -4.06 12.61
N ASN A 13 -16.04 -3.98 13.52
CA ASN A 13 -16.94 -2.84 13.67
C ASN A 13 -16.40 -1.73 14.58
N GLU A 14 -15.32 -1.97 15.31
CA GLU A 14 -14.61 -0.95 16.09
C GLU A 14 -13.44 -0.42 15.26
N LEU A 15 -13.71 0.61 14.48
CA LEU A 15 -12.78 1.15 13.50
C LEU A 15 -12.15 2.45 14.02
N ALA A 16 -10.84 2.44 14.24
CA ALA A 16 -10.08 3.67 14.37
C ALA A 16 -9.55 4.10 12.99
N MET A 17 -9.75 5.34 12.63
CA MET A 17 -9.33 5.88 11.35
C MET A 17 -8.53 7.17 11.54
N GLN A 18 -7.47 7.34 10.76
CA GLN A 18 -6.76 8.62 10.74
C GLN A 18 -7.68 9.75 10.27
N THR A 19 -7.50 10.93 10.85
CA THR A 19 -8.35 12.10 10.53
C THR A 19 -7.93 12.83 9.26
N ARG A 20 -6.73 12.56 8.76
CA ARG A 20 -6.18 13.19 7.56
C ARG A 20 -6.13 12.19 6.42
N VAL A 21 -6.47 12.66 5.23
CA VAL A 21 -6.32 11.93 3.98
C VAL A 21 -5.04 12.39 3.30
N ASN A 22 -4.19 11.45 2.92
CA ASN A 22 -2.98 11.74 2.17
C ASN A 22 -3.31 11.79 0.67
N LEU A 23 -2.89 12.84 0.01
CA LEU A 23 -2.99 12.97 -1.44
C LEU A 23 -1.62 12.73 -2.07
N SER A 24 -1.53 11.75 -2.93
CA SER A 24 -0.32 11.49 -3.72
C SER A 24 -0.52 11.96 -5.16
N ILE A 25 0.36 12.84 -5.62
CA ILE A 25 0.36 13.36 -6.99
C ILE A 25 1.65 12.91 -7.66
N GLN A 26 1.50 12.21 -8.78
CA GLN A 26 2.63 11.78 -9.59
C GLN A 26 2.52 12.40 -10.97
N LEU A 27 3.55 13.14 -11.36
CA LEU A 27 3.61 13.80 -12.66
C LEU A 27 4.31 12.92 -13.71
N PRO A 28 3.97 13.09 -15.00
CA PRO A 28 4.66 12.38 -16.06
C PRO A 28 6.17 12.63 -16.03
N SER A 29 6.95 11.55 -16.18
CA SER A 29 8.42 11.57 -16.19
C SER A 29 9.09 12.02 -14.88
N ASP A 30 8.32 12.29 -13.83
CA ASP A 30 8.87 12.60 -12.53
C ASP A 30 9.09 11.31 -11.72
N ARG A 31 10.34 11.06 -11.35
CA ARG A 31 10.74 9.91 -10.53
C ARG A 31 10.87 10.26 -9.05
N SER A 32 10.85 11.53 -8.68
CA SER A 32 11.06 11.98 -7.31
C SER A 32 9.93 11.57 -6.37
N SER A 33 8.73 11.42 -6.91
CA SER A 33 7.52 11.03 -6.17
C SER A 33 7.26 9.52 -6.15
N LEU A 34 8.11 8.72 -6.82
CA LEU A 34 7.98 7.26 -6.81
C LEU A 34 8.43 6.69 -5.48
N LEU A 35 7.54 5.95 -4.84
CA LEU A 35 7.89 5.20 -3.64
C LEU A 35 8.66 3.92 -4.04
N PRO A 36 9.78 3.62 -3.38
CA PRO A 36 10.45 2.33 -3.55
C PRO A 36 9.56 1.20 -3.06
N VAL A 37 9.90 -0.01 -3.44
CA VAL A 37 9.23 -1.20 -2.89
C VAL A 37 9.40 -1.23 -1.38
N HIS A 38 8.30 -1.26 -0.66
CA HIS A 38 8.26 -1.20 0.80
C HIS A 38 7.08 -2.02 1.35
N SER A 39 7.08 -2.18 2.65
CA SER A 39 5.93 -2.61 3.42
C SER A 39 5.73 -1.58 4.54
N ASP A 40 4.52 -1.15 4.77
CA ASP A 40 4.19 -0.13 5.76
C ASP A 40 4.63 -0.54 7.17
N VAL A 41 4.55 -1.83 7.49
CA VAL A 41 5.06 -2.41 8.74
C VAL A 41 6.56 -2.15 8.93
N TRP A 42 7.35 -2.03 7.88
CA TRP A 42 8.78 -1.72 8.00
C TRP A 42 9.04 -0.30 8.47
N SER A 43 8.07 0.59 8.26
CA SER A 43 8.11 1.99 8.72
C SER A 43 7.52 2.17 10.13
N GLY A 44 7.04 1.09 10.74
CA GLY A 44 6.50 1.10 12.09
C GLY A 44 4.98 1.11 12.17
N ASP A 45 4.30 1.01 11.04
CA ASP A 45 2.84 0.92 11.02
C ASP A 45 2.34 -0.43 11.54
N SER A 46 1.12 -0.44 12.04
CA SER A 46 0.52 -1.65 12.60
C SER A 46 0.30 -2.73 11.53
N ALA A 47 0.58 -3.98 11.89
CA ALA A 47 0.24 -5.12 11.03
C ALA A 47 -1.28 -5.33 10.84
N PHE A 48 -2.09 -4.65 11.64
CA PHE A 48 -3.56 -4.67 11.55
C PHE A 48 -4.12 -3.46 10.80
N GLU A 49 -3.25 -2.59 10.30
CA GLU A 49 -3.66 -1.44 9.51
C GLU A 49 -4.18 -1.88 8.14
N ILE A 50 -5.25 -1.25 7.71
CA ILE A 50 -5.79 -1.37 6.35
C ILE A 50 -5.65 -0.02 5.66
N VAL A 51 -4.93 0.00 4.57
CA VAL A 51 -4.80 1.18 3.71
C VAL A 51 -5.86 1.12 2.61
N VAL A 52 -6.65 2.18 2.53
CA VAL A 52 -7.60 2.38 1.43
C VAL A 52 -6.97 3.31 0.41
N TRP A 53 -6.71 2.81 -0.77
CA TRP A 53 -6.19 3.60 -1.88
C TRP A 53 -7.29 3.88 -2.88
N LEU A 54 -7.58 5.17 -3.09
CA LEU A 54 -8.62 5.63 -3.99
C LEU A 54 -7.98 6.37 -5.17
N PRO A 55 -7.97 5.81 -6.38
CA PRO A 55 -7.52 6.52 -7.56
C PRO A 55 -8.53 7.59 -7.98
N LEU A 56 -8.03 8.77 -8.30
CA LEU A 56 -8.82 9.88 -8.86
C LEU A 56 -8.70 10.00 -10.38
N VAL A 57 -7.95 9.09 -10.99
CA VAL A 57 -7.73 8.97 -12.44
C VAL A 57 -7.80 7.51 -12.86
N ASP A 58 -7.99 7.27 -14.15
CA ASP A 58 -7.94 5.91 -14.67
C ASP A 58 -6.56 5.27 -14.48
N CYS A 59 -6.56 4.12 -13.81
CA CYS A 59 -5.34 3.38 -13.48
C CYS A 59 -5.10 2.26 -14.47
N TYR A 60 -4.02 2.37 -15.23
CA TYR A 60 -3.59 1.33 -16.16
C TYR A 60 -2.07 1.40 -16.38
N LYS A 61 -1.45 0.27 -16.71
CA LYS A 61 0.00 0.18 -16.96
C LYS A 61 0.81 0.85 -15.83
N THR A 62 1.64 1.83 -16.17
CA THR A 62 2.50 2.55 -15.21
C THR A 62 1.75 3.51 -14.28
N LYS A 63 0.46 3.77 -14.54
CA LYS A 63 -0.42 4.58 -13.68
C LYS A 63 -1.15 3.73 -12.66
N SER A 64 -0.50 2.76 -12.08
CA SER A 64 -1.12 1.86 -11.12
C SER A 64 -0.13 1.46 -10.03
N MET A 65 -0.67 0.95 -8.93
CA MET A 65 0.10 0.41 -7.84
C MET A 65 0.36 -1.09 -8.06
N TYR A 66 1.54 -1.55 -7.72
CA TYR A 66 1.90 -2.96 -7.74
C TYR A 66 1.89 -3.52 -6.34
N ILE A 67 1.21 -4.62 -6.15
CA ILE A 67 1.17 -5.33 -4.87
C ILE A 67 1.81 -6.70 -5.05
N LEU A 68 2.71 -7.04 -4.14
CA LEU A 68 3.35 -8.35 -4.14
C LEU A 68 2.33 -9.43 -3.80
N ASN A 69 2.24 -10.44 -4.66
CA ASN A 69 1.44 -11.62 -4.35
C ASN A 69 2.04 -12.35 -3.13
N PRO A 70 1.24 -12.63 -2.09
CA PRO A 70 1.71 -13.32 -0.88
C PRO A 70 2.44 -14.63 -1.16
N SER A 71 2.05 -15.39 -2.19
CA SER A 71 2.72 -16.64 -2.56
C SER A 71 4.19 -16.45 -3.00
N LYS A 72 4.60 -15.22 -3.33
CA LYS A 72 5.97 -14.89 -3.75
C LYS A 72 6.80 -14.26 -2.63
N LEU A 73 6.21 -14.04 -1.46
CA LEU A 73 6.85 -13.34 -0.35
C LEU A 73 8.18 -13.98 0.08
N ASN A 74 8.21 -15.30 0.22
CA ASN A 74 9.42 -16.02 0.61
C ASN A 74 10.58 -15.81 -0.37
N LYS A 75 10.29 -15.79 -1.67
CA LYS A 75 11.29 -15.55 -2.71
C LYS A 75 11.84 -14.12 -2.63
N VAL A 76 10.98 -13.15 -2.42
CA VAL A 76 11.38 -11.74 -2.29
C VAL A 76 12.19 -11.52 -1.03
N ASN A 77 11.75 -12.04 0.10
CA ASN A 77 12.49 -11.96 1.35
C ASN A 77 13.90 -12.54 1.22
N SER A 78 14.06 -13.69 0.56
CA SER A 78 15.38 -14.29 0.36
C SER A 78 16.33 -13.39 -0.45
N ILE A 79 15.81 -12.62 -1.40
CA ILE A 79 16.58 -11.66 -2.19
C ILE A 79 16.96 -10.44 -1.34
N ILE A 80 16.02 -9.90 -0.60
CA ILE A 80 16.25 -8.72 0.27
C ILE A 80 17.32 -9.05 1.32
N TYR A 81 17.21 -10.18 1.99
CA TYR A 81 18.18 -10.58 3.02
C TYR A 81 19.58 -10.88 2.44
N LYS A 82 19.69 -11.41 1.23
CA LYS A 82 20.97 -11.60 0.56
C LYS A 82 21.67 -10.28 0.22
N ASN A 83 20.93 -9.25 -0.11
CA ASN A 83 21.48 -7.95 -0.48
C ASN A 83 21.80 -7.04 0.72
N LYS A 84 21.40 -7.43 1.94
CA LYS A 84 21.76 -6.71 3.18
C LYS A 84 23.11 -7.13 3.80
N LYS A 85 23.76 -8.07 3.22
CA LYS A 85 25.14 -8.44 3.57
C LYS A 85 26.11 -7.69 2.66
#